data_61a3de747d32974a247ecc5af4dda7da
#
_entry.id   61a3de747d32974a247ecc5af4dda7da
#
_cell.length_a   1.000
_cell.length_b   1.000
_cell.length_c   1.000
_cell.angle_alpha   90.00
_cell.angle_beta   90.00
_cell.angle_gamma   90.00
#
_symmetry.space_group_name_H-M   'P 1'
#
loop_
_entity.id
_entity.type
_entity.pdbx_description
1 polymer ?
#
loop_
_entity_poly.entity_id
_entity_poly.type
_entity_poly.pdbx_seq_one_letter_code
_entity_poly.pdbx_strand_id
1 'polypeptide(L)'
;MMIYITEKCSMGCPHCIDDAKPDGQHMTFETLEKVMDFVIKSKIYRSIIITGGEPTEHPEFSMFMYYIMGRLAKLKEKCIITVTTNGFWILENEENREVCKRMINGSSDIEVNFQVSADTRYYPKRLDVTKRIWREKGFVLCDNCIISIYPQGRAKTNNLEWSSKASKCFNIRALSKQLPNPTLESLVWTLALKGKFCQPAIKINGDIVLGESVLCPTCASIYDEPETIVQKIKDFKCNGCNQINDRLPDVYRQFVI
;
A
#
# COMPACT_ATOMS: atom_id res chain seq x y z
N MET A 1 -4.17 -5.94 -2.69
CA MET A 1 -4.72 -5.15 -1.57
C MET A 1 -3.58 -4.57 -0.76
N MET A 2 -3.58 -3.26 -0.51
CA MET A 2 -2.63 -2.64 0.42
C MET A 2 -3.19 -2.64 1.85
N ILE A 3 -2.32 -2.90 2.83
CA ILE A 3 -2.65 -2.88 4.26
C ILE A 3 -1.63 -1.99 4.97
N TYR A 4 -2.12 -0.89 5.53
CA TYR A 4 -1.33 0.02 6.35
C TYR A 4 -1.31 -0.51 7.78
N ILE A 5 -0.15 -0.94 8.25
CA ILE A 5 -0.01 -1.44 9.63
C ILE A 5 0.46 -0.36 10.59
N THR A 6 0.98 0.77 10.08
CA THR A 6 1.42 1.90 10.90
C THR A 6 1.38 3.20 10.10
N GLU A 7 1.19 4.32 10.77
CA GLU A 7 1.38 5.68 10.25
C GLU A 7 2.72 6.27 10.69
N LYS A 8 3.48 5.55 11.53
CA LYS A 8 4.78 5.98 12.01
C LYS A 8 5.85 5.87 10.92
N CYS A 9 6.68 6.91 10.79
CA CYS A 9 7.89 6.88 9.99
C CYS A 9 8.86 7.97 10.45
N SER A 10 10.06 7.56 10.85
CA SER A 10 11.13 8.46 11.30
C SER A 10 11.93 9.10 10.17
N MET A 11 11.65 8.74 8.90
CA MET A 11 12.45 9.19 7.75
C MET A 11 12.25 10.67 7.41
N GLY A 12 11.02 11.20 7.52
CA GLY A 12 10.73 12.62 7.25
C GLY A 12 10.85 13.03 5.78
N CYS A 13 10.61 12.14 4.82
CA CYS A 13 10.75 12.42 3.38
C CYS A 13 9.88 13.60 2.93
N PRO A 14 10.43 14.61 2.22
CA PRO A 14 9.67 15.78 1.79
C PRO A 14 8.57 15.47 0.78
N HIS A 15 8.64 14.35 0.09
CA HIS A 15 7.65 13.90 -0.91
C HIS A 15 6.59 12.94 -0.35
N CYS A 16 6.59 12.67 0.96
CA CYS A 16 5.69 11.68 1.57
C CYS A 16 4.22 12.04 1.32
N ILE A 17 3.49 11.13 0.68
CA ILE A 17 2.07 11.30 0.34
C ILE A 17 1.16 11.13 1.56
N ASP A 18 1.62 10.38 2.58
CA ASP A 18 0.87 10.08 3.81
C ASP A 18 1.15 11.08 4.94
N ASP A 19 2.13 11.98 4.76
CA ASP A 19 2.63 12.83 5.84
C ASP A 19 3.00 12.06 7.12
N ALA A 20 3.54 10.84 6.93
CA ALA A 20 3.88 9.95 8.03
C ALA A 20 4.89 10.59 9.00
N LYS A 21 4.64 10.46 10.31
CA LYS A 21 5.39 11.15 11.38
C LYS A 21 6.02 10.14 12.35
N PRO A 22 7.06 10.58 13.12
CA PRO A 22 7.68 9.70 14.13
C PRO A 22 6.74 9.26 15.25
N ASP A 23 5.68 10.02 15.51
CA ASP A 23 4.64 9.78 16.51
C ASP A 23 3.36 9.17 15.93
N GLY A 24 3.41 8.68 14.69
CA GLY A 24 2.28 8.04 14.00
C GLY A 24 1.76 6.81 14.76
N GLN A 25 0.46 6.56 14.60
CA GLN A 25 -0.22 5.45 15.28
C GLN A 25 0.06 4.10 14.59
N HIS A 26 -0.27 3.02 15.28
CA HIS A 26 -0.11 1.66 14.84
C HIS A 26 -1.46 0.93 14.77
N MET A 27 -1.56 -0.01 13.83
CA MET A 27 -2.66 -0.98 13.84
C MET A 27 -2.53 -1.86 15.09
N THR A 28 -3.64 -2.13 15.75
CA THR A 28 -3.65 -3.09 16.87
C THR A 28 -3.71 -4.51 16.34
N PHE A 29 -3.26 -5.49 17.15
CA PHE A 29 -3.34 -6.89 16.78
C PHE A 29 -4.81 -7.34 16.56
N GLU A 30 -5.73 -6.86 17.38
CA GLU A 30 -7.16 -7.13 17.21
C GLU A 30 -7.68 -6.63 15.85
N THR A 31 -7.24 -5.44 15.41
CA THR A 31 -7.60 -4.94 14.09
C THR A 31 -6.98 -5.79 12.98
N LEU A 32 -5.72 -6.23 13.14
CA LEU A 32 -5.07 -7.13 12.18
C LEU A 32 -5.84 -8.44 12.01
N GLU A 33 -6.32 -9.04 13.11
CA GLU A 33 -7.13 -10.26 13.05
C GLU A 33 -8.37 -10.06 12.18
N LYS A 34 -9.11 -8.98 12.40
CA LYS A 34 -10.30 -8.62 11.62
C LYS A 34 -9.98 -8.31 10.16
N VAL A 35 -8.85 -7.64 9.91
CA VAL A 35 -8.35 -7.38 8.54
C VAL A 35 -8.09 -8.71 7.83
N MET A 36 -7.42 -9.66 8.49
CA MET A 36 -7.12 -10.95 7.87
C MET A 36 -8.39 -11.81 7.65
N ASP A 37 -9.35 -11.77 8.57
CA ASP A 37 -10.64 -12.42 8.38
C ASP A 37 -11.37 -11.83 7.17
N PHE A 38 -11.41 -10.52 7.05
CA PHE A 38 -11.98 -9.82 5.92
C PHE A 38 -11.28 -10.16 4.60
N VAL A 39 -9.96 -10.10 4.56
CA VAL A 39 -9.15 -10.40 3.37
C VAL A 39 -9.38 -11.83 2.89
N ILE A 40 -9.46 -12.79 3.80
CA ILE A 40 -9.70 -14.21 3.49
C ILE A 40 -11.15 -14.42 3.03
N LYS A 41 -12.15 -13.92 3.77
CA LYS A 41 -13.58 -14.00 3.43
C LYS A 41 -13.85 -13.41 2.05
N SER A 42 -13.20 -12.29 1.72
CA SER A 42 -13.36 -11.58 0.46
C SER A 42 -12.50 -12.11 -0.70
N LYS A 43 -11.69 -13.15 -0.47
CA LYS A 43 -10.79 -13.77 -1.46
C LYS A 43 -9.78 -12.81 -2.11
N ILE A 44 -9.35 -11.78 -1.37
CA ILE A 44 -8.41 -10.75 -1.86
C ILE A 44 -6.98 -10.95 -1.35
N TYR A 45 -6.63 -12.17 -0.98
CA TYR A 45 -5.38 -12.56 -0.32
C TYR A 45 -4.22 -12.93 -1.26
N ARG A 46 -4.48 -13.12 -2.57
CA ARG A 46 -3.44 -13.60 -3.50
C ARG A 46 -2.26 -12.65 -3.66
N SER A 47 -2.49 -11.35 -3.47
CA SER A 47 -1.43 -10.35 -3.47
C SER A 47 -1.75 -9.28 -2.42
N ILE A 48 -0.92 -9.24 -1.39
CA ILE A 48 -1.02 -8.32 -0.26
C ILE A 48 0.22 -7.44 -0.25
N ILE A 49 0.03 -6.15 -0.09
CA ILE A 49 1.12 -5.19 0.11
C ILE A 49 1.02 -4.68 1.55
N ILE A 50 2.03 -4.96 2.35
CA ILE A 50 2.17 -4.40 3.69
C ILE A 50 2.93 -3.09 3.56
N THR A 51 2.30 -2.03 4.01
CA THR A 51 2.80 -0.66 3.89
C THR A 51 2.43 0.16 5.13
N GLY A 52 2.63 1.46 5.04
CA GLY A 52 2.30 2.39 6.11
C GLY A 52 3.16 3.64 5.99
N GLY A 53 3.51 4.24 7.13
CA GLY A 53 4.65 5.13 7.19
C GLY A 53 5.92 4.33 6.86
N GLU A 54 6.47 3.64 7.84
CA GLU A 54 7.50 2.62 7.67
C GLU A 54 7.05 1.35 8.40
N PRO A 55 6.66 0.27 7.68
CA PRO A 55 6.13 -0.93 8.33
C PRO A 55 7.05 -1.52 9.39
N THR A 56 8.36 -1.48 9.16
CA THR A 56 9.36 -2.03 10.09
C THR A 56 9.53 -1.21 11.37
N GLU A 57 8.97 0.00 11.45
CA GLU A 57 8.87 0.79 12.67
C GLU A 57 7.62 0.45 13.52
N HIS A 58 6.77 -0.47 13.06
CA HIS A 58 5.73 -1.03 13.91
C HIS A 58 6.38 -1.89 15.01
N PRO A 59 6.08 -1.66 16.30
CA PRO A 59 6.77 -2.36 17.40
C PRO A 59 6.64 -3.88 17.33
N GLU A 60 5.54 -4.36 16.76
CA GLU A 60 5.22 -5.78 16.62
C GLU A 60 5.32 -6.27 15.17
N PHE A 61 6.12 -5.61 14.32
CA PHE A 61 6.23 -5.91 12.88
C PHE A 61 6.42 -7.41 12.61
N SER A 62 7.38 -8.03 13.28
CA SER A 62 7.69 -9.45 13.06
C SER A 62 6.51 -10.35 13.43
N MET A 63 5.83 -10.05 14.55
CA MET A 63 4.65 -10.79 14.99
C MET A 63 3.51 -10.66 13.99
N PHE A 64 3.26 -9.45 13.48
CA PHE A 64 2.26 -9.18 12.44
C PHE A 64 2.54 -10.00 11.19
N MET A 65 3.77 -9.97 10.70
CA MET A 65 4.17 -10.72 9.51
C MET A 65 3.99 -12.23 9.67
N TYR A 66 4.46 -12.80 10.80
CA TYR A 66 4.27 -14.23 11.06
C TYR A 66 2.80 -14.61 11.22
N TYR A 67 1.98 -13.76 11.82
CA TYR A 67 0.54 -13.98 11.91
C TYR A 67 -0.11 -13.99 10.50
N ILE A 68 0.17 -12.99 9.66
CA ILE A 68 -0.34 -12.92 8.28
C ILE A 68 0.06 -14.16 7.50
N MET A 69 1.36 -14.52 7.52
CA MET A 69 1.88 -15.71 6.85
C MET A 69 1.20 -16.99 7.35
N GLY A 70 1.05 -17.15 8.66
CA GLY A 70 0.39 -18.30 9.27
C GLY A 70 -1.09 -18.42 8.90
N ARG A 71 -1.80 -17.29 8.76
CA ARG A 71 -3.19 -17.27 8.29
C ARG A 71 -3.30 -17.68 6.82
N LEU A 72 -2.43 -17.16 5.97
CA LEU A 72 -2.43 -17.45 4.53
C LEU A 72 -1.95 -18.88 4.23
N ALA A 73 -0.97 -19.40 4.96
CA ALA A 73 -0.48 -20.77 4.77
C ALA A 73 -1.58 -21.83 4.95
N LYS A 74 -2.59 -21.56 5.80
CA LYS A 74 -3.74 -22.48 6.00
C LYS A 74 -4.61 -22.61 4.75
N LEU A 75 -4.54 -21.67 3.82
CA LEU A 75 -5.34 -21.71 2.58
C LEU A 75 -4.78 -22.68 1.55
N LYS A 76 -3.49 -23.05 1.67
CA LYS A 76 -2.77 -23.92 0.72
C LYS A 76 -2.84 -23.39 -0.72
N GLU A 77 -2.85 -22.08 -0.87
CA GLU A 77 -2.87 -21.37 -2.14
C GLU A 77 -1.63 -20.49 -2.27
N LYS A 78 -1.22 -20.23 -3.51
CA LYS A 78 -0.10 -19.31 -3.79
C LYS A 78 -0.50 -17.89 -3.43
N CYS A 79 0.26 -17.27 -2.54
CA CYS A 79 0.10 -15.89 -2.11
C CYS A 79 1.43 -15.14 -2.22
N ILE A 80 1.35 -13.86 -2.54
CA ILE A 80 2.50 -12.95 -2.58
C ILE A 80 2.27 -11.87 -1.52
N ILE A 81 3.23 -11.69 -0.64
CA ILE A 81 3.29 -10.59 0.31
C ILE A 81 4.45 -9.68 -0.08
N THR A 82 4.16 -8.43 -0.37
CA THR A 82 5.19 -7.41 -0.61
C THR A 82 5.22 -6.46 0.57
N VAL A 83 6.37 -6.31 1.21
CA VAL A 83 6.60 -5.31 2.26
C VAL A 83 7.30 -4.12 1.62
N THR A 84 6.66 -2.95 1.61
CA THR A 84 7.29 -1.71 1.13
C THR A 84 8.02 -1.04 2.28
N THR A 85 9.32 -0.87 2.19
CA THR A 85 10.16 -0.35 3.29
C THR A 85 11.25 0.59 2.79
N ASN A 86 11.73 1.47 3.67
CA ASN A 86 12.92 2.28 3.44
C ASN A 86 14.24 1.49 3.65
N GLY A 87 14.17 0.30 4.19
CA GLY A 87 15.28 -0.65 4.32
C GLY A 87 16.26 -0.38 5.48
N PHE A 88 16.12 0.71 6.23
CA PHE A 88 17.08 1.03 7.30
C PHE A 88 17.05 0.02 8.44
N TRP A 89 15.87 -0.39 8.87
CA TRP A 89 15.72 -1.42 9.89
C TRP A 89 16.42 -2.74 9.52
N ILE A 90 16.36 -3.12 8.24
CA ILE A 90 17.01 -4.33 7.74
C ILE A 90 18.54 -4.22 7.84
N LEU A 91 19.10 -3.02 7.64
CA LEU A 91 20.55 -2.79 7.76
C LEU A 91 21.04 -2.53 9.16
N GLU A 92 20.16 -2.27 10.11
CA GLU A 92 20.51 -1.89 11.48
C GLU A 92 21.36 -2.96 12.18
N ASN A 93 20.95 -4.22 12.09
CA ASN A 93 21.66 -5.33 12.71
C ASN A 93 21.45 -6.65 11.97
N GLU A 94 22.19 -7.69 12.34
CA GLU A 94 22.11 -9.02 11.72
C GLU A 94 20.80 -9.73 12.06
N GLU A 95 20.28 -9.53 13.26
CA GLU A 95 19.03 -10.16 13.70
C GLU A 95 17.85 -9.77 12.81
N ASN A 96 17.70 -8.47 12.48
CA ASN A 96 16.69 -7.97 11.58
C ASN A 96 16.80 -8.59 10.19
N ARG A 97 18.02 -8.75 9.67
CA ARG A 97 18.27 -9.43 8.39
C ARG A 97 17.83 -10.89 8.42
N GLU A 98 18.19 -11.60 9.48
CA GLU A 98 17.79 -13.01 9.65
C GLU A 98 16.28 -13.17 9.82
N VAL A 99 15.59 -12.22 10.47
CA VAL A 99 14.12 -12.18 10.52
C VAL A 99 13.54 -12.09 9.12
N CYS A 100 14.02 -11.17 8.27
CA CYS A 100 13.57 -11.05 6.88
C CYS A 100 13.84 -12.33 6.08
N LYS A 101 15.03 -12.94 6.19
CA LYS A 101 15.37 -14.18 5.51
C LYS A 101 14.47 -15.34 5.92
N ARG A 102 14.13 -15.45 7.21
CA ARG A 102 13.18 -16.46 7.69
C ARG A 102 11.78 -16.24 7.09
N MET A 103 11.32 -15.00 6.95
CA MET A 103 10.04 -14.70 6.30
C MET A 103 10.07 -15.08 4.82
N ILE A 104 11.14 -14.73 4.10
CA ILE A 104 11.30 -15.04 2.67
C ILE A 104 11.32 -16.56 2.43
N ASN A 105 11.96 -17.32 3.30
CA ASN A 105 12.15 -18.76 3.14
C ASN A 105 11.12 -19.61 3.92
N GLY A 106 10.17 -18.97 4.59
CA GLY A 106 9.31 -19.64 5.57
C GLY A 106 8.21 -20.54 5.00
N SER A 107 7.88 -20.43 3.72
CA SER A 107 6.81 -21.21 3.10
C SER A 107 7.01 -21.35 1.59
N SER A 108 6.65 -22.50 1.06
CA SER A 108 6.61 -22.74 -0.41
C SER A 108 5.41 -22.08 -1.09
N ASP A 109 4.34 -21.85 -0.34
CA ASP A 109 3.09 -21.30 -0.88
C ASP A 109 2.98 -19.80 -0.72
N ILE A 110 3.83 -19.20 0.14
CA ILE A 110 3.83 -17.77 0.40
C ILE A 110 5.16 -17.18 -0.02
N GLU A 111 5.12 -16.38 -1.06
CA GLU A 111 6.27 -15.60 -1.51
C GLU A 111 6.29 -14.27 -0.75
N VAL A 112 7.36 -14.02 0.01
CA VAL A 112 7.57 -12.74 0.71
C VAL A 112 8.65 -11.96 0.01
N ASN A 113 8.36 -10.72 -0.38
CA ASN A 113 9.29 -9.80 -1.01
C ASN A 113 9.37 -8.50 -0.21
N PHE A 114 10.58 -8.02 0.04
CA PHE A 114 10.84 -6.70 0.60
C PHE A 114 11.19 -5.75 -0.55
N GLN A 115 10.25 -4.88 -0.89
CA GLN A 115 10.46 -3.81 -1.86
C GLN A 115 11.07 -2.61 -1.15
N VAL A 116 12.36 -2.43 -1.37
CA VAL A 116 13.16 -1.41 -0.67
C VAL A 116 13.23 -0.15 -1.51
N SER A 117 12.70 0.93 -0.98
CA SER A 117 12.72 2.24 -1.62
C SER A 117 14.13 2.86 -1.49
N ALA A 118 14.88 2.86 -2.57
CA ALA A 118 16.27 3.32 -2.61
C ALA A 118 16.46 4.63 -3.40
N ASP A 119 15.38 5.32 -3.77
CA ASP A 119 15.45 6.59 -4.47
C ASP A 119 16.00 7.69 -3.57
N THR A 120 17.20 8.15 -3.87
CA THR A 120 17.95 9.09 -3.03
C THR A 120 17.58 10.56 -3.24
N ARG A 121 16.75 10.89 -4.24
CA ARG A 121 16.44 12.28 -4.61
C ARG A 121 15.72 13.05 -3.50
N TYR A 122 14.85 12.34 -2.77
CA TYR A 122 13.98 12.94 -1.75
C TYR A 122 14.13 12.30 -0.37
N TYR A 123 15.05 11.35 -0.20
CA TYR A 123 15.29 10.71 1.09
C TYR A 123 16.30 11.52 1.90
N PRO A 124 15.96 11.94 3.13
CA PRO A 124 16.89 12.66 4.02
C PRO A 124 18.13 11.84 4.37
N LYS A 125 18.00 10.53 4.42
CA LYS A 125 19.08 9.58 4.67
C LYS A 125 19.27 8.70 3.45
N ARG A 126 20.51 8.44 3.09
CA ARG A 126 20.85 7.53 1.98
C ARG A 126 21.01 6.11 2.49
N LEU A 127 20.29 5.20 1.88
CA LEU A 127 20.49 3.77 2.09
C LEU A 127 21.77 3.32 1.37
N ASP A 128 22.59 2.49 2.04
CA ASP A 128 23.73 1.85 1.38
C ASP A 128 23.24 0.73 0.46
N VAL A 129 23.03 1.08 -0.80
CA VAL A 129 22.55 0.16 -1.84
C VAL A 129 23.62 -0.81 -2.32
N THR A 130 24.89 -0.65 -1.89
CA THR A 130 25.99 -1.55 -2.27
C THR A 130 26.01 -2.83 -1.45
N LYS A 131 25.29 -2.88 -0.34
CA LYS A 131 25.24 -4.05 0.54
C LYS A 131 24.77 -5.29 -0.20
N ARG A 132 25.49 -6.41 0.04
CA ARG A 132 25.25 -7.71 -0.61
C ARG A 132 23.81 -8.22 -0.40
N ILE A 133 23.21 -7.95 0.76
CA ILE A 133 21.85 -8.40 1.08
C ILE A 133 20.81 -8.03 0.03
N TRP A 134 20.98 -6.89 -0.64
CA TRP A 134 20.03 -6.47 -1.69
C TRP A 134 20.06 -7.33 -2.95
N ARG A 135 21.05 -8.21 -3.09
CA ARG A 135 21.17 -9.18 -4.18
C ARG A 135 20.61 -10.55 -3.83
N GLU A 136 20.20 -10.73 -2.58
CA GLU A 136 19.61 -11.98 -2.11
C GLU A 136 18.14 -12.06 -2.57
N LYS A 137 17.65 -13.30 -2.73
CA LYS A 137 16.24 -13.55 -3.10
C LYS A 137 15.30 -12.86 -2.10
N GLY A 138 14.21 -12.30 -2.59
CA GLY A 138 13.18 -11.66 -1.78
C GLY A 138 13.45 -10.19 -1.43
N PHE A 139 14.61 -9.63 -1.82
CA PHE A 139 14.87 -8.20 -1.72
C PHE A 139 14.86 -7.57 -3.11
N VAL A 140 14.08 -6.52 -3.27
CA VAL A 140 13.94 -5.78 -4.54
C VAL A 140 14.26 -4.32 -4.28
N LEU A 141 15.42 -3.87 -4.72
CA LEU A 141 15.78 -2.46 -4.70
C LEU A 141 14.99 -1.70 -5.75
N CYS A 142 14.36 -0.63 -5.32
CA CYS A 142 13.58 0.27 -6.13
C CYS A 142 14.29 1.63 -6.13
N ASP A 143 15.27 1.79 -7.02
CA ASP A 143 16.11 2.98 -7.13
C ASP A 143 15.44 4.12 -7.92
N ASN A 144 14.35 3.83 -8.63
CA ASN A 144 13.52 4.78 -9.37
C ASN A 144 12.04 4.71 -8.96
N CYS A 145 11.75 4.36 -7.71
CA CYS A 145 10.38 4.16 -7.24
C CYS A 145 9.55 5.44 -7.23
N ILE A 146 10.20 6.60 -7.09
CA ILE A 146 9.49 7.88 -7.15
C ILE A 146 9.38 8.32 -8.61
N ILE A 147 8.59 7.55 -9.35
CA ILE A 147 8.22 7.92 -10.72
C ILE A 147 7.26 9.11 -10.70
N SER A 148 6.57 9.31 -9.58
CA SER A 148 5.49 10.28 -9.49
C SER A 148 5.43 10.92 -8.10
N ILE A 149 5.46 12.24 -8.06
CA ILE A 149 5.16 13.02 -6.86
C ILE A 149 3.71 13.43 -6.93
N TYR A 150 2.94 13.08 -5.90
CA TYR A 150 1.56 13.48 -5.79
C TYR A 150 1.44 14.75 -4.96
N PRO A 151 0.55 15.69 -5.32
CA PRO A 151 0.31 16.90 -4.55
C PRO A 151 -0.57 16.61 -3.31
N GLN A 152 -0.10 15.69 -2.47
CA GLN A 152 -0.73 15.27 -1.21
C GLN A 152 0.31 15.21 -0.10
N GLY A 153 -0.13 15.19 1.15
CA GLY A 153 0.72 15.10 2.32
C GLY A 153 1.84 16.14 2.32
N ARG A 154 3.05 15.74 2.69
CA ARG A 154 4.21 16.63 2.73
C ARG A 154 4.65 17.13 1.36
N ALA A 155 4.46 16.36 0.30
CA ALA A 155 4.77 16.83 -1.04
C ALA A 155 3.97 18.10 -1.38
N LYS A 156 2.69 18.16 -0.98
CA LYS A 156 1.85 19.35 -1.14
C LYS A 156 2.34 20.52 -0.26
N THR A 157 2.63 20.23 1.02
CA THR A 157 3.13 21.25 1.96
C THR A 157 4.46 21.85 1.51
N ASN A 158 5.33 21.02 0.94
CA ASN A 158 6.64 21.42 0.44
C ASN A 158 6.60 21.99 -0.99
N ASN A 159 5.42 22.14 -1.59
CA ASN A 159 5.25 22.63 -2.96
C ASN A 159 6.11 21.89 -3.99
N LEU A 160 6.28 20.57 -3.82
CA LEU A 160 7.03 19.78 -4.78
C LEU A 160 6.25 19.71 -6.10
N GLU A 161 6.99 19.88 -7.20
CA GLU A 161 6.39 19.80 -8.52
C GLU A 161 5.76 18.43 -8.76
N TRP A 162 4.51 18.45 -9.16
CA TRP A 162 3.82 17.23 -9.57
C TRP A 162 4.44 16.69 -10.87
N SER A 163 4.84 15.42 -10.84
CA SER A 163 5.34 14.81 -12.06
C SER A 163 4.16 14.42 -12.96
N SER A 164 4.24 14.81 -14.24
CA SER A 164 3.23 14.48 -15.26
C SER A 164 3.03 12.97 -15.47
N LYS A 165 3.92 12.14 -14.93
CA LYS A 165 3.80 10.68 -14.94
C LYS A 165 2.89 10.17 -13.82
N ALA A 166 2.61 10.98 -12.78
CA ALA A 166 1.55 10.73 -11.80
C ALA A 166 0.20 10.92 -12.48
N SER A 167 -0.24 9.93 -13.14
CA SER A 167 -1.32 10.08 -14.10
C SER A 167 -2.61 9.46 -13.57
N LYS A 168 -3.71 10.03 -13.93
CA LYS A 168 -5.03 9.44 -14.11
C LYS A 168 -5.69 8.94 -12.83
N CYS A 169 -6.39 9.86 -12.19
CA CYS A 169 -7.52 9.45 -11.38
C CYS A 169 -8.47 8.63 -12.25
N PHE A 170 -8.73 7.43 -11.79
CA PHE A 170 -9.60 6.51 -12.49
C PHE A 170 -11.07 6.88 -12.19
N ASN A 171 -11.89 6.96 -13.23
CA ASN A 171 -13.34 7.08 -13.00
C ASN A 171 -13.89 5.72 -12.57
N ILE A 172 -14.01 5.52 -11.25
CA ILE A 172 -14.54 4.30 -10.65
C ILE A 172 -15.93 3.98 -11.18
N ARG A 173 -16.76 5.00 -11.45
CA ARG A 173 -18.09 4.82 -12.06
C ARG A 173 -18.01 4.24 -13.46
N ALA A 174 -17.08 4.69 -14.28
CA ALA A 174 -16.91 4.14 -15.63
C ALA A 174 -16.45 2.69 -15.58
N LEU A 175 -15.58 2.35 -14.63
CA LEU A 175 -15.14 0.97 -14.41
C LEU A 175 -16.26 0.09 -13.88
N SER A 176 -17.05 0.57 -12.93
CA SER A 176 -18.15 -0.21 -12.35
C SER A 176 -19.26 -0.51 -13.36
N LYS A 177 -19.46 0.36 -14.36
CA LYS A 177 -20.38 0.10 -15.48
C LYS A 177 -19.91 -1.04 -16.40
N GLN A 178 -18.57 -1.27 -16.46
CA GLN A 178 -18.00 -2.34 -17.29
C GLN A 178 -18.01 -3.71 -16.58
N LEU A 179 -18.31 -3.74 -15.29
CA LEU A 179 -18.38 -4.94 -14.48
C LEU A 179 -19.81 -5.13 -13.96
N PRO A 180 -20.70 -5.79 -14.72
CA PRO A 180 -22.02 -6.11 -14.21
C PRO A 180 -21.90 -7.09 -13.04
N ASN A 181 -22.47 -6.73 -11.89
CA ASN A 181 -22.48 -7.55 -10.67
C ASN A 181 -21.08 -8.04 -10.20
N PRO A 182 -20.11 -7.14 -10.00
CA PRO A 182 -18.79 -7.57 -9.54
C PRO A 182 -18.85 -8.14 -8.12
N THR A 183 -18.05 -9.18 -7.88
CA THR A 183 -17.68 -9.55 -6.51
C THR A 183 -16.67 -8.55 -5.98
N LEU A 184 -16.49 -8.49 -4.65
CA LEU A 184 -15.45 -7.63 -4.07
C LEU A 184 -14.06 -8.02 -4.59
N GLU A 185 -13.78 -9.32 -4.74
CA GLU A 185 -12.53 -9.81 -5.33
C GLU A 185 -12.31 -9.24 -6.75
N SER A 186 -13.28 -9.41 -7.65
CA SER A 186 -13.14 -8.96 -9.04
C SER A 186 -13.01 -7.44 -9.15
N LEU A 187 -13.68 -6.70 -8.30
CA LEU A 187 -13.60 -5.23 -8.24
C LEU A 187 -12.23 -4.77 -7.76
N VAL A 188 -11.72 -5.34 -6.66
CA VAL A 188 -10.40 -5.01 -6.10
C VAL A 188 -9.29 -5.33 -7.11
N TRP A 189 -9.34 -6.50 -7.75
CA TRP A 189 -8.37 -6.87 -8.79
C TRP A 189 -8.41 -5.92 -9.98
N THR A 190 -9.59 -5.55 -10.43
CA THR A 190 -9.73 -4.63 -11.57
C THR A 190 -9.21 -3.24 -11.22
N LEU A 191 -9.46 -2.75 -10.01
CA LEU A 191 -8.92 -1.48 -9.52
C LEU A 191 -7.40 -1.53 -9.41
N ALA A 192 -6.82 -2.63 -8.89
CA ALA A 192 -5.38 -2.80 -8.79
C ALA A 192 -4.67 -2.86 -10.16
N LEU A 193 -5.29 -3.51 -11.14
CA LEU A 193 -4.69 -3.68 -12.48
C LEU A 193 -4.87 -2.45 -13.38
N LYS A 194 -6.02 -1.78 -13.32
CA LYS A 194 -6.37 -0.69 -14.22
C LYS A 194 -6.26 0.69 -13.59
N GLY A 195 -6.50 0.80 -12.30
CA GLY A 195 -6.47 2.05 -11.57
C GLY A 195 -5.13 2.27 -10.88
N LYS A 196 -4.11 2.70 -11.58
CA LYS A 196 -2.75 2.88 -11.03
C LYS A 196 -2.68 3.70 -9.73
N PHE A 197 -3.73 4.42 -9.35
CA PHE A 197 -3.76 5.34 -8.21
C PHE A 197 -4.92 5.13 -7.25
N CYS A 198 -5.96 4.41 -7.65
CA CYS A 198 -7.10 4.12 -6.80
C CYS A 198 -7.08 2.65 -6.37
N GLN A 199 -5.92 2.15 -5.96
CA GLN A 199 -5.83 0.82 -5.38
C GLN A 199 -6.50 0.81 -4.02
N PRO A 200 -7.36 -0.16 -3.74
CA PRO A 200 -7.96 -0.27 -2.43
C PRO A 200 -6.90 -0.53 -1.36
N ALA A 201 -6.95 0.26 -0.29
CA ALA A 201 -6.07 0.15 0.85
C ALA A 201 -6.88 0.13 2.15
N ILE A 202 -6.41 -0.65 3.12
CA ILE A 202 -6.98 -0.73 4.46
C ILE A 202 -6.09 0.09 5.40
N LYS A 203 -6.69 1.06 6.09
CA LYS A 203 -6.02 1.87 7.11
C LYS A 203 -5.82 1.09 8.41
N ILE A 204 -5.03 1.67 9.32
CA ILE A 204 -4.74 1.07 10.65
C ILE A 204 -5.98 0.80 11.51
N ASN A 205 -7.09 1.49 11.26
CA ASN A 205 -8.37 1.34 11.96
C ASN A 205 -9.38 0.44 11.23
N GLY A 206 -9.00 -0.17 10.11
CA GLY A 206 -9.87 -1.02 9.30
C GLY A 206 -10.70 -0.27 8.25
N ASP A 207 -10.60 1.03 8.15
CA ASP A 207 -11.22 1.80 7.07
C ASP A 207 -10.62 1.46 5.71
N ILE A 208 -11.46 1.43 4.68
CA ILE A 208 -11.04 1.20 3.29
C ILE A 208 -11.03 2.53 2.55
N VAL A 209 -9.90 2.86 1.95
CA VAL A 209 -9.73 3.99 1.05
C VAL A 209 -9.46 3.51 -0.38
N LEU A 210 -9.75 4.37 -1.35
CA LEU A 210 -9.38 4.13 -2.74
C LEU A 210 -8.26 5.10 -3.11
N GLY A 211 -7.02 4.66 -2.91
CA GLY A 211 -5.83 5.45 -3.17
C GLY A 211 -4.60 4.92 -2.44
N GLU A 212 -3.44 5.41 -2.84
CA GLU A 212 -2.14 5.02 -2.28
C GLU A 212 -1.79 5.81 -1.00
N SER A 213 -2.72 6.57 -0.45
CA SER A 213 -2.49 7.40 0.73
C SER A 213 -3.59 7.22 1.75
N VAL A 214 -3.22 7.17 3.02
CA VAL A 214 -4.16 7.20 4.15
C VAL A 214 -4.97 8.50 4.21
N LEU A 215 -4.50 9.55 3.52
CA LEU A 215 -5.20 10.83 3.40
C LEU A 215 -6.36 10.79 2.39
N CYS A 216 -6.45 9.71 1.59
CA CYS A 216 -7.61 9.51 0.72
C CYS A 216 -8.89 9.36 1.56
N PRO A 217 -10.04 9.87 1.07
CA PRO A 217 -11.29 9.74 1.79
C PRO A 217 -11.67 8.27 1.99
N THR A 218 -12.16 7.94 3.19
CA THR A 218 -12.71 6.62 3.50
C THR A 218 -13.96 6.37 2.66
N CYS A 219 -14.01 5.23 1.99
CA CYS A 219 -15.17 4.84 1.17
C CYS A 219 -15.99 3.70 1.79
N ALA A 220 -15.34 2.84 2.59
CA ALA A 220 -15.96 1.68 3.24
C ALA A 220 -15.15 1.27 4.47
N SER A 221 -15.54 0.19 5.14
CA SER A 221 -14.81 -0.39 6.26
C SER A 221 -14.78 -1.92 6.13
N ILE A 222 -13.75 -2.58 6.70
CA ILE A 222 -13.69 -4.04 6.81
C ILE A 222 -14.84 -4.62 7.66
N TYR A 223 -15.51 -3.78 8.42
CA TYR A 223 -16.69 -4.15 9.23
C TYR A 223 -18.00 -4.15 8.44
N ASP A 224 -17.99 -3.65 7.21
CA ASP A 224 -19.12 -3.73 6.30
C ASP A 224 -19.18 -5.13 5.65
N GLU A 225 -20.38 -5.59 5.27
CA GLU A 225 -20.50 -6.80 4.45
C GLU A 225 -19.93 -6.57 3.03
N PRO A 226 -19.36 -7.61 2.36
CA PRO A 226 -18.71 -7.48 1.06
C PRO A 226 -19.56 -6.81 0.00
N GLU A 227 -20.86 -7.11 -0.04
CA GLU A 227 -21.82 -6.54 -1.00
C GLU A 227 -22.02 -5.04 -0.76
N THR A 228 -22.05 -4.64 0.52
CA THR A 228 -22.14 -3.24 0.93
C THR A 228 -20.88 -2.48 0.51
N ILE A 229 -19.70 -3.08 0.67
CA ILE A 229 -18.43 -2.49 0.24
C ILE A 229 -18.42 -2.29 -1.28
N VAL A 230 -18.83 -3.31 -2.04
CA VAL A 230 -18.95 -3.22 -3.50
C VAL A 230 -19.84 -2.04 -3.90
N GLN A 231 -21.01 -1.90 -3.26
CA GLN A 231 -21.92 -0.81 -3.56
C GLN A 231 -21.32 0.55 -3.19
N LYS A 232 -20.73 0.67 -2.00
CA LYS A 232 -20.05 1.89 -1.56
C LYS A 232 -18.93 2.30 -2.52
N ILE A 233 -18.12 1.36 -3.00
CA ILE A 233 -17.06 1.62 -3.99
C ILE A 233 -17.65 2.09 -5.33
N LYS A 234 -18.75 1.47 -5.80
CA LYS A 234 -19.42 1.85 -7.05
C LYS A 234 -20.00 3.27 -7.00
N ASP A 235 -20.51 3.66 -5.86
CA ASP A 235 -21.14 4.97 -5.65
C ASP A 235 -20.14 6.05 -5.21
N PHE A 236 -18.90 5.66 -4.93
CA PHE A 236 -17.90 6.55 -4.35
C PHE A 236 -17.55 7.71 -5.29
N LYS A 237 -17.66 8.91 -4.75
CA LYS A 237 -17.23 10.16 -5.40
C LYS A 237 -16.03 10.70 -4.63
N CYS A 238 -14.84 10.56 -5.20
CA CYS A 238 -13.63 11.09 -4.59
C CYS A 238 -13.46 12.58 -4.96
N ASN A 239 -13.64 13.45 -3.97
CA ASN A 239 -13.38 14.87 -4.14
C ASN A 239 -11.87 15.21 -4.09
N GLY A 240 -11.04 14.33 -3.53
CA GLY A 240 -9.59 14.49 -3.50
C GLY A 240 -8.95 14.54 -4.89
N CYS A 241 -9.50 13.79 -5.83
CA CYS A 241 -9.02 13.76 -7.22
C CYS A 241 -9.44 14.97 -8.05
N ASN A 242 -10.48 15.72 -7.64
CA ASN A 242 -10.84 16.96 -8.32
C ASN A 242 -9.72 18.00 -8.24
N GLN A 243 -8.93 18.02 -7.18
CA GLN A 243 -7.75 18.89 -7.06
C GLN A 243 -6.62 18.48 -8.02
N ILE A 244 -6.56 17.20 -8.39
CA ILE A 244 -5.60 16.68 -9.36
C ILE A 244 -6.12 16.94 -10.79
N ASN A 245 -7.42 16.78 -11.00
CA ASN A 245 -8.08 17.00 -12.30
C ASN A 245 -7.97 18.45 -12.79
N ASP A 246 -8.00 19.43 -11.90
CA ASP A 246 -7.86 20.84 -12.27
C ASP A 246 -6.47 21.20 -12.81
N ARG A 247 -5.50 20.31 -12.63
CA ARG A 247 -4.13 20.45 -13.14
C ARG A 247 -3.78 19.49 -14.27
N LEU A 248 -4.69 18.60 -14.64
CA LEU A 248 -4.48 17.71 -15.79
C LEU A 248 -4.64 18.52 -17.08
N PRO A 249 -3.75 18.33 -18.08
CA PRO A 249 -3.94 18.86 -19.42
C PRO A 249 -5.32 18.44 -19.96
N ASP A 250 -5.98 19.32 -20.69
CA ASP A 250 -7.36 19.10 -21.21
C ASP A 250 -7.56 17.77 -21.97
N VAL A 251 -6.50 17.27 -22.59
CA VAL A 251 -6.47 15.93 -23.21
C VAL A 251 -6.84 14.80 -22.25
N TYR A 252 -6.54 14.94 -20.96
CA TYR A 252 -6.85 13.91 -19.95
C TYR A 252 -8.20 14.12 -19.26
N ARG A 253 -8.76 15.33 -19.30
CA ARG A 253 -10.10 15.62 -18.75
C ARG A 253 -11.19 14.86 -19.48
N GLN A 254 -11.00 14.57 -20.78
CA GLN A 254 -11.95 13.81 -21.59
C GLN A 254 -12.09 12.33 -21.20
N PHE A 255 -11.13 11.78 -20.42
CA PHE A 255 -11.15 10.38 -19.96
C PHE A 255 -11.57 10.21 -18.51
N VAL A 256 -11.93 11.29 -17.83
CA VAL A 256 -12.26 11.34 -16.39
C VAL A 256 -13.76 11.57 -16.14
N ILE A 257 -14.59 11.48 -17.18
CA ILE A 257 -16.06 11.63 -17.06
C ILE A 257 -16.73 10.30 -16.72
#